data_1f2afee339a6bfd100c71a34c1e0e58b
#
_entry.id   1f2afee339a6bfd100c71a34c1e0e58b
#
_cell.length_a   1.000
_cell.length_b   1.000
_cell.length_c   1.000
_cell.angle_alpha   90.00
_cell.angle_beta   90.00
_cell.angle_gamma   90.00
#
_symmetry.space_group_name_H-M   'P 1'
#
loop_
_entity.id
_entity.type
_entity.pdbx_description
1 polymer ?
#
loop_
_entity_poly.entity_id
_entity_poly.type
_entity_poly.pdbx_seq_one_letter_code
_entity_poly.pdbx_strand_id
1 'polypeptide(L)'
;MIFQNQYNIINMNILLIGGGGREHSIAEALSKSSKINELHCIPGNAGIEKIASCHNYDISNQQEILNFCENNNIDIVFIGPEIPLVEGLADYLNRNSFFTFGPNQKAAKLEGSKSFTKDICKK
;
A
#
# COMPACT_ATOMS: atom_id res chain seq x y z
N MET A 1 -4.53 22.92 -15.24
CA MET A 1 -3.18 23.20 -15.70
C MET A 1 -2.42 21.92 -15.95
N ILE A 2 -1.72 21.89 -17.05
CA ILE A 2 -0.98 20.69 -17.43
C ILE A 2 0.07 20.32 -16.38
N PHE A 3 0.74 21.31 -15.83
CA PHE A 3 1.75 21.05 -14.81
C PHE A 3 1.17 20.42 -13.58
N GLN A 4 0.00 20.90 -13.17
CA GLN A 4 -0.65 20.34 -12.00
C GLN A 4 -1.04 18.89 -12.23
N ASN A 5 -1.49 18.56 -13.44
CA ASN A 5 -1.83 17.19 -13.77
C ASN A 5 -0.61 16.28 -13.68
N GLN A 6 0.55 16.78 -14.14
CA GLN A 6 1.76 15.99 -14.05
C GLN A 6 2.16 15.73 -12.61
N TYR A 7 2.04 16.73 -11.76
CA TYR A 7 2.36 16.56 -10.36
C TYR A 7 1.36 15.62 -9.69
N ASN A 8 0.08 15.71 -10.05
CA ASN A 8 -0.92 14.84 -9.46
C ASN A 8 -0.68 13.38 -9.81
N ILE A 9 -0.18 13.12 -11.00
CA ILE A 9 0.09 11.74 -11.44
C ILE A 9 1.12 11.08 -10.54
N ILE A 10 2.08 11.83 -10.02
CA ILE A 10 3.15 11.27 -9.21
C ILE A 10 2.89 11.36 -7.72
N ASN A 11 1.74 11.91 -7.31
CA ASN A 11 1.37 11.96 -5.90
C ASN A 11 0.40 10.83 -5.62
N MET A 12 0.90 9.80 -4.98
CA MET A 12 0.13 8.58 -4.75
C MET A 12 -0.28 8.41 -3.31
N ASN A 13 -1.47 7.84 -3.14
CA ASN A 13 -1.94 7.42 -1.83
C ASN A 13 -1.76 5.91 -1.74
N ILE A 14 -1.04 5.46 -0.73
CA ILE A 14 -0.64 4.06 -0.58
C ILE A 14 -1.27 3.49 0.68
N LEU A 15 -1.79 2.27 0.57
CA LEU A 15 -2.23 1.51 1.72
C LEU A 15 -1.34 0.28 1.88
N LEU A 16 -0.79 0.12 3.07
CA LEU A 16 0.06 -1.00 3.41
C LEU A 16 -0.69 -1.88 4.40
N ILE A 17 -0.89 -3.14 4.06
CA ILE A 17 -1.58 -4.09 4.93
C ILE A 17 -0.56 -4.92 5.67
N GLY A 18 -0.59 -4.85 6.99
CA GLY A 18 0.30 -5.63 7.83
C GLY A 18 0.85 -4.81 8.97
N GLY A 19 1.62 -5.45 9.84
CA GLY A 19 2.17 -4.78 11.01
C GLY A 19 3.49 -5.35 11.45
N GLY A 20 4.19 -6.08 10.60
CA GLY A 20 5.47 -6.68 10.94
C GLY A 20 6.66 -5.84 10.50
N GLY A 21 7.85 -6.41 10.71
CA GLY A 21 9.07 -5.70 10.37
C GLY A 21 9.23 -5.42 8.88
N ARG A 22 8.73 -6.33 8.05
CA ARG A 22 8.79 -6.14 6.60
C ARG A 22 7.96 -4.94 6.19
N GLU A 23 6.77 -4.82 6.75
CA GLU A 23 5.90 -3.68 6.45
C GLU A 23 6.51 -2.40 6.98
N HIS A 24 7.17 -2.47 8.12
CA HIS A 24 7.85 -1.28 8.65
C HIS A 24 8.95 -0.82 7.68
N SER A 25 9.72 -1.75 7.13
CA SER A 25 10.78 -1.41 6.18
C SER A 25 10.20 -0.78 4.92
N ILE A 26 9.10 -1.33 4.42
CA ILE A 26 8.45 -0.79 3.24
C ILE A 26 7.92 0.61 3.52
N ALA A 27 7.27 0.78 4.68
CA ALA A 27 6.73 2.08 5.06
C ALA A 27 7.83 3.13 5.15
N GLU A 28 8.96 2.73 5.73
CA GLU A 28 10.08 3.65 5.88
C GLU A 28 10.60 4.11 4.53
N ALA A 29 10.75 3.17 3.60
CA ALA A 29 11.22 3.51 2.26
C ALA A 29 10.24 4.44 1.56
N LEU A 30 8.95 4.14 1.65
CA LEU A 30 7.93 4.93 0.99
C LEU A 30 7.80 6.32 1.60
N SER A 31 7.95 6.41 2.93
CA SER A 31 7.77 7.70 3.62
C SER A 31 8.81 8.73 3.20
N LYS A 32 9.92 8.29 2.66
CA LYS A 32 10.98 9.20 2.23
C LYS A 32 10.79 9.74 0.83
N SER A 33 9.78 9.25 0.14
CA SER A 33 9.55 9.66 -1.24
C SER A 33 8.63 10.86 -1.31
N SER A 34 9.02 11.86 -2.08
CA SER A 34 8.18 13.02 -2.32
C SER A 34 7.03 12.70 -3.26
N LYS A 35 7.03 11.51 -3.85
CA LYS A 35 5.97 11.07 -4.77
C LYS A 35 4.78 10.47 -4.04
N ILE A 36 4.91 10.22 -2.75
CA ILE A 36 3.84 9.65 -1.95
C ILE A 36 3.12 10.80 -1.27
N ASN A 37 1.82 10.88 -1.52
CA ASN A 37 0.99 11.91 -0.90
C ASN A 37 0.55 11.49 0.48
N GLU A 38 -0.05 10.29 0.58
CA GLU A 38 -0.48 9.74 1.85
C GLU A 38 -0.03 8.31 1.96
N LEU A 39 0.45 7.94 3.14
CA LEU A 39 0.83 6.57 3.43
C LEU A 39 0.00 6.10 4.61
N HIS A 40 -0.82 5.08 4.37
CA HIS A 40 -1.68 4.49 5.38
C HIS A 40 -1.26 3.05 5.63
N CYS A 41 -1.52 2.56 6.84
CA CYS A 41 -1.21 1.18 7.19
C CYS A 41 -2.34 0.60 8.02
N ILE A 42 -2.69 -0.65 7.75
CA ILE A 42 -3.71 -1.37 8.50
C ILE A 42 -3.14 -2.74 8.86
N PRO A 43 -2.99 -3.08 10.12
CA PRO A 43 -3.16 -2.25 11.30
C PRO A 43 -1.92 -1.42 11.64
N GLY A 44 -0.76 -1.78 11.10
CA GLY A 44 0.47 -1.10 11.44
C GLY A 44 1.02 -1.53 12.80
N ASN A 45 1.96 -0.75 13.29
CA ASN A 45 2.52 -0.95 14.64
C ASN A 45 3.08 0.38 15.12
N ALA A 46 3.63 0.38 16.34
CA ALA A 46 4.10 1.62 16.96
C ALA A 46 5.18 2.30 16.16
N GLY A 47 6.07 1.53 15.53
CA GLY A 47 7.12 2.12 14.70
C GLY A 47 6.58 2.74 13.43
N ILE A 48 5.63 2.06 12.81
CA ILE A 48 5.02 2.54 11.58
C ILE A 48 4.18 3.79 11.84
N GLU A 49 3.58 3.90 13.03
CA GLU A 49 2.78 5.07 13.38
C GLU A 49 3.55 6.37 13.28
N LYS A 50 4.85 6.29 13.39
CA LYS A 50 5.68 7.50 13.34
C LYS A 50 5.83 8.03 11.92
N ILE A 51 5.56 7.21 10.91
CA ILE A 51 5.82 7.58 9.53
C ILE A 51 4.62 7.36 8.62
N ALA A 52 3.53 6.81 9.14
CA ALA A 52 2.32 6.55 8.36
C ALA A 52 1.10 6.66 9.25
N SER A 53 -0.05 6.81 8.62
CA SER A 53 -1.32 6.83 9.35
C SER A 53 -1.79 5.40 9.53
N CYS A 54 -1.81 4.93 10.76
CA CYS A 54 -2.24 3.57 11.06
C CYS A 54 -3.71 3.54 11.43
N HIS A 55 -4.41 2.52 10.97
CA HIS A 55 -5.84 2.38 11.19
C HIS A 55 -6.15 0.97 11.66
N ASN A 56 -7.09 0.86 12.57
CA ASN A 56 -7.43 -0.42 13.18
C ASN A 56 -8.71 -0.97 12.56
N TYR A 57 -8.57 -1.63 11.43
CA TYR A 57 -9.67 -2.29 10.75
C TYR A 57 -9.44 -3.79 10.73
N ASP A 58 -10.54 -4.53 10.63
CA ASP A 58 -10.47 -5.98 10.52
C ASP A 58 -10.12 -6.35 9.08
N ILE A 59 -8.89 -6.81 8.87
CA ILE A 59 -8.43 -7.13 7.51
C ILE A 59 -9.11 -8.35 6.93
N SER A 60 -9.84 -9.12 7.73
CA SER A 60 -10.63 -10.22 7.20
C SER A 60 -11.97 -9.72 6.63
N ASN A 61 -12.33 -8.49 6.90
CA ASN A 61 -13.55 -7.89 6.37
C ASN A 61 -13.20 -7.14 5.09
N GLN A 62 -13.35 -7.82 3.97
CA GLN A 62 -12.94 -7.29 2.68
C GLN A 62 -13.69 -6.02 2.29
N GLN A 63 -14.98 -5.99 2.63
CA GLN A 63 -15.79 -4.83 2.31
C GLN A 63 -15.30 -3.58 3.05
N GLU A 64 -14.90 -3.76 4.29
CA GLU A 64 -14.41 -2.65 5.09
C GLU A 64 -13.12 -2.08 4.52
N ILE A 65 -12.24 -2.97 4.06
CA ILE A 65 -10.98 -2.55 3.45
C ILE A 65 -11.26 -1.83 2.13
N LEU A 66 -12.18 -2.37 1.34
CA LEU A 66 -12.54 -1.72 0.08
C LEU A 66 -13.09 -0.32 0.32
N ASN A 67 -13.97 -0.18 1.33
CA ASN A 67 -14.52 1.11 1.67
C ASN A 67 -13.43 2.10 2.06
N PHE A 68 -12.45 1.62 2.82
CA PHE A 68 -11.32 2.46 3.20
C PHE A 68 -10.56 2.94 1.96
N CYS A 69 -10.31 2.04 1.03
CA CYS A 69 -9.58 2.39 -0.19
C CYS A 69 -10.34 3.43 -1.01
N GLU A 70 -11.65 3.27 -1.10
CA GLU A 70 -12.47 4.21 -1.87
C GLU A 70 -12.53 5.57 -1.19
N ASN A 71 -12.71 5.57 0.12
CA ASN A 71 -12.86 6.82 0.86
C ASN A 71 -11.58 7.62 0.94
N ASN A 72 -10.44 6.96 0.81
CA ASN A 72 -9.14 7.61 0.92
C ASN A 72 -8.40 7.71 -0.38
N ASN A 73 -9.07 7.39 -1.48
CA ASN A 73 -8.50 7.50 -2.82
C ASN A 73 -7.17 6.77 -2.94
N ILE A 74 -7.15 5.54 -2.46
CA ILE A 74 -5.92 4.74 -2.48
C ILE A 74 -5.59 4.35 -3.91
N ASP A 75 -4.33 4.51 -4.29
CA ASP A 75 -3.85 4.18 -5.63
C ASP A 75 -3.23 2.79 -5.67
N ILE A 76 -2.50 2.41 -4.63
CA ILE A 76 -1.80 1.14 -4.59
C ILE A 76 -1.94 0.53 -3.21
N VAL A 77 -2.17 -0.78 -3.16
CA VAL A 77 -2.23 -1.53 -1.90
C VAL A 77 -1.10 -2.53 -1.88
N PHE A 78 -0.26 -2.47 -0.85
CA PHE A 78 0.77 -3.48 -0.59
C PHE A 78 0.29 -4.38 0.53
N ILE A 79 0.29 -5.69 0.28
CA ILE A 79 -0.17 -6.65 1.27
C ILE A 79 1.03 -7.43 1.78
N GLY A 80 1.24 -7.39 3.08
CA GLY A 80 2.37 -8.06 3.70
C GLY A 80 2.25 -9.58 3.60
N PRO A 81 3.36 -10.28 3.42
CA PRO A 81 3.32 -11.72 3.21
C PRO A 81 2.96 -12.53 4.45
N GLU A 82 2.95 -11.90 5.61
CA GLU A 82 2.73 -12.62 6.85
C GLU A 82 1.27 -12.74 7.24
N ILE A 83 0.38 -12.23 6.41
CA ILE A 83 -1.04 -12.27 6.72
C ILE A 83 -1.72 -13.25 5.79
N PRO A 84 -1.99 -14.47 6.26
CA PRO A 84 -2.44 -15.52 5.36
C PRO A 84 -3.82 -15.30 4.76
N LEU A 85 -4.68 -14.58 5.44
CA LEU A 85 -6.05 -14.40 4.93
C LEU A 85 -6.17 -13.35 3.86
N VAL A 86 -5.10 -12.62 3.56
CA VAL A 86 -5.19 -11.52 2.61
C VAL A 86 -5.11 -11.97 1.16
N GLU A 87 -4.92 -13.28 0.89
CA GLU A 87 -4.94 -13.75 -0.48
C GLU A 87 -6.27 -13.43 -1.14
N GLY A 88 -7.36 -13.69 -0.42
CA GLY A 88 -8.68 -13.35 -0.95
C GLY A 88 -8.88 -11.87 -1.04
N LEU A 89 -8.26 -11.12 -0.16
CA LEU A 89 -8.36 -9.68 -0.17
C LEU A 89 -7.72 -9.09 -1.43
N ALA A 90 -6.56 -9.61 -1.83
CA ALA A 90 -5.89 -9.12 -3.03
C ALA A 90 -6.77 -9.29 -4.26
N ASP A 91 -7.36 -10.48 -4.41
CA ASP A 91 -8.25 -10.74 -5.53
C ASP A 91 -9.46 -9.81 -5.49
N TYR A 92 -10.03 -9.65 -4.29
CA TYR A 92 -11.20 -8.83 -4.11
C TYR A 92 -10.94 -7.38 -4.52
N LEU A 93 -9.82 -6.83 -4.07
CA LEU A 93 -9.46 -5.46 -4.38
C LEU A 93 -9.12 -5.29 -5.86
N ASN A 94 -8.41 -6.26 -6.44
CA ASN A 94 -8.10 -6.20 -7.87
C ASN A 94 -9.37 -6.20 -8.72
N ARG A 95 -10.36 -7.00 -8.32
CA ARG A 95 -11.63 -7.03 -9.04
C ARG A 95 -12.38 -5.70 -8.92
N ASN A 96 -12.08 -4.93 -7.91
CA ASN A 96 -12.72 -3.63 -7.69
C ASN A 96 -11.81 -2.48 -8.11
N SER A 97 -10.86 -2.77 -8.99
CA SER A 97 -10.02 -1.77 -9.66
C SER A 97 -8.94 -1.15 -8.77
N PHE A 98 -8.57 -1.80 -7.69
CA PHE A 98 -7.45 -1.35 -6.88
C PHE A 98 -6.24 -2.23 -7.17
N PHE A 99 -5.14 -1.59 -7.54
CA PHE A 99 -3.91 -2.29 -7.85
C PHE A 99 -3.26 -2.78 -6.57
N THR A 100 -3.05 -4.09 -6.47
CA THR A 100 -2.51 -4.68 -5.25
C THR A 100 -1.32 -5.56 -5.53
N PHE A 101 -0.38 -5.57 -4.59
CA PHE A 101 0.69 -6.54 -4.52
C PHE A 101 0.41 -7.44 -3.32
N GLY A 102 0.28 -8.74 -3.54
CA GLY A 102 -0.02 -9.67 -2.49
C GLY A 102 1.03 -10.77 -2.39
N PRO A 103 0.96 -11.58 -1.33
CA PRO A 103 1.94 -12.65 -1.15
C PRO A 103 1.91 -13.69 -2.25
N ASN A 104 0.80 -13.84 -2.96
CA ASN A 104 0.69 -14.77 -4.07
C ASN A 104 1.57 -14.40 -5.25
N GLN A 105 2.07 -13.20 -5.24
CA GLN A 105 2.87 -12.73 -6.36
C GLN A 105 4.25 -13.36 -6.37
N LYS A 106 4.60 -14.08 -5.32
CA LYS A 106 5.82 -14.87 -5.23
C LYS A 106 7.09 -14.07 -5.34
N ALA A 107 8.21 -14.76 -5.36
CA ALA A 107 9.51 -14.09 -5.32
C ALA A 107 9.76 -13.23 -6.54
N ALA A 108 9.40 -13.73 -7.71
CA ALA A 108 9.63 -12.99 -8.96
C ALA A 108 8.90 -11.67 -8.96
N LYS A 109 7.65 -11.72 -8.53
CA LYS A 109 6.85 -10.51 -8.46
C LYS A 109 7.35 -9.59 -7.37
N LEU A 110 7.88 -10.18 -6.31
CA LEU A 110 8.44 -9.41 -5.22
C LEU A 110 9.61 -8.57 -5.70
N GLU A 111 10.44 -9.12 -6.55
CA GLU A 111 11.54 -8.36 -7.12
C GLU A 111 11.04 -7.28 -8.04
N GLY A 112 10.00 -7.57 -8.80
CA GLY A 112 9.35 -6.58 -9.62
C GLY A 112 8.79 -5.45 -8.79
N SER A 113 8.18 -5.79 -7.66
CA SER A 113 7.65 -4.79 -6.73
C SER A 113 8.75 -3.91 -6.18
N LYS A 114 9.90 -4.51 -5.91
CA LYS A 114 11.04 -3.78 -5.41
C LYS A 114 11.50 -2.73 -6.43
N SER A 115 11.58 -3.12 -7.69
CA SER A 115 11.93 -2.18 -8.75
C SER A 115 10.87 -1.10 -8.91
N PHE A 116 9.62 -1.48 -8.84
CA PHE A 116 8.52 -0.55 -8.94
C PHE A 116 8.57 0.49 -7.83
N THR A 117 8.78 0.02 -6.60
CA THR A 117 8.89 0.91 -5.46
C THR A 117 10.07 1.86 -5.63
N LYS A 118 11.19 1.33 -6.12
CA LYS A 118 12.37 2.13 -6.36
C LYS A 118 12.11 3.20 -7.41
N ASP A 119 11.39 2.86 -8.47
CA ASP A 119 11.04 3.81 -9.50
C ASP A 119 10.16 4.93 -8.95
N ILE A 120 9.18 4.58 -8.15
CA ILE A 120 8.33 5.57 -7.51
C ILE A 120 9.17 6.53 -6.68
N CYS A 121 10.10 5.98 -5.91
CA CYS A 121 10.92 6.80 -5.03
C CYS A 121 11.93 7.67 -5.79
N LYS A 122 12.36 7.22 -6.95
CA LYS A 122 13.31 7.99 -7.74
C LYS A 122 12.69 9.16 -8.45
N LYS A 123 11.46 9.01 -8.83
CA LYS A 123 10.78 10.03 -9.59
C LYS A 123 10.24 11.12 -8.72
#